data_9fe3923069beadc115c438f36fdd0e33
#
_entry.id   9fe3923069beadc115c438f36fdd0e33
#
_cell.length_a   1.000
_cell.length_b   1.000
_cell.length_c   1.000
_cell.angle_alpha   90.00
_cell.angle_beta   90.00
_cell.angle_gamma   90.00
#
_symmetry.space_group_name_H-M   'P 1'
#
loop_
_entity.id
_entity.type
_entity.pdbx_description
1 polymer ?
#
loop_
_entity_poly.entity_id
_entity_poly.type
_entity_poly.pdbx_seq_one_letter_code
_entity_poly.pdbx_strand_id
1 'polypeptide(L)'
;GNTALEEVVMIFKQHPYLNLDTNINTRQLNEMSRLVSESMGMIVQPNKAIVGANAFAHSSGIHQDGVIKNRATYEIMDPLDVGVNESSIILTARSGRAALAYRAKKVGYELTKVQLDIVYQEFLKFADIKKEVVDTDIHQIIAACKIESELARN
;
A
#
# COMPACT_ATOMS: atom_id res chain seq x y z
N GLY A 1 2.02 -1.34 -31.51
CA GLY A 1 2.24 -0.31 -30.48
C GLY A 1 3.62 -0.42 -29.87
N ASN A 2 3.93 0.53 -29.03
CA ASN A 2 5.18 0.50 -28.28
C ASN A 2 5.07 -0.48 -27.10
N THR A 3 6.18 -1.14 -26.78
CA THR A 3 6.25 -2.04 -25.64
C THR A 3 6.44 -1.22 -24.35
N ALA A 4 5.77 -1.66 -23.28
CA ALA A 4 5.99 -1.10 -21.95
C ALA A 4 7.33 -1.56 -21.40
N LEU A 5 8.29 -0.64 -21.25
CA LEU A 5 9.67 -0.94 -20.82
C LEU A 5 9.68 -1.64 -19.46
N GLU A 6 8.92 -1.12 -18.50
CA GLU A 6 8.81 -1.63 -17.14
C GLU A 6 8.33 -3.08 -17.10
N GLU A 7 7.39 -3.46 -17.95
CA GLU A 7 6.85 -4.82 -18.00
C GLU A 7 7.88 -5.80 -18.55
N VAL A 8 8.56 -5.45 -19.64
CA VAL A 8 9.60 -6.31 -20.24
C VAL A 8 10.78 -6.51 -19.30
N VAL A 9 11.27 -5.42 -18.70
CA VAL A 9 12.40 -5.47 -17.77
C VAL A 9 12.09 -6.33 -16.54
N MET A 10 10.88 -6.18 -15.99
CA MET A 10 10.48 -6.97 -14.84
C MET A 10 10.19 -8.43 -15.17
N ILE A 11 9.78 -8.77 -16.40
CA ILE A 11 9.71 -10.17 -16.86
C ILE A 11 11.10 -10.82 -16.75
N PHE A 12 12.15 -10.18 -17.23
CA PHE A 12 13.50 -10.74 -17.14
C PHE A 12 13.93 -10.96 -15.69
N LYS A 13 13.65 -10.01 -14.81
CA LYS A 13 14.00 -10.12 -13.40
C LYS A 13 13.20 -11.21 -12.65
N GLN A 14 11.92 -11.36 -12.95
CA GLN A 14 11.03 -12.28 -12.23
C GLN A 14 11.11 -13.73 -12.78
N HIS A 15 11.63 -13.90 -14.00
CA HIS A 15 11.68 -15.19 -14.66
C HIS A 15 13.11 -15.57 -15.08
N PRO A 16 14.02 -15.85 -14.11
CA PRO A 16 15.42 -16.16 -14.39
C PRO A 16 15.63 -17.38 -15.29
N TYR A 17 14.63 -18.28 -15.36
CA TYR A 17 14.66 -19.43 -16.25
C TYR A 17 14.65 -19.07 -17.74
N LEU A 18 14.32 -17.84 -18.12
CA LEU A 18 14.38 -17.36 -19.50
C LEU A 18 15.82 -17.13 -19.97
N ASN A 19 16.80 -17.10 -19.06
CA ASN A 19 18.20 -16.77 -19.34
C ASN A 19 18.37 -15.43 -20.10
N LEU A 20 17.50 -14.46 -19.78
CA LEU A 20 17.54 -13.10 -20.30
C LEU A 20 17.89 -12.16 -19.15
N ASP A 21 18.72 -11.16 -19.44
CA ASP A 21 19.14 -10.18 -18.44
C ASP A 21 19.19 -8.77 -19.05
N THR A 22 19.26 -7.77 -18.17
CA THR A 22 19.36 -6.36 -18.55
C THR A 22 20.14 -5.58 -17.50
N ASN A 23 20.88 -4.57 -17.94
CA ASN A 23 21.59 -3.65 -17.05
C ASN A 23 20.72 -2.48 -16.57
N ILE A 24 19.42 -2.49 -16.84
CA ILE A 24 18.51 -1.45 -16.38
C ILE A 24 18.34 -1.54 -14.86
N ASN A 25 18.55 -0.41 -14.19
CA ASN A 25 18.27 -0.31 -12.76
C ASN A 25 16.75 -0.29 -12.50
N THR A 26 16.19 -1.43 -12.18
CA THR A 26 14.74 -1.59 -11.98
C THR A 26 14.19 -0.70 -10.89
N ARG A 27 14.98 -0.36 -9.84
CA ARG A 27 14.56 0.52 -8.74
C ARG A 27 14.29 1.96 -9.16
N GLN A 28 14.62 2.33 -10.37
CA GLN A 28 14.32 3.65 -10.94
C GLN A 28 13.06 3.65 -11.83
N LEU A 29 12.44 2.51 -12.08
CA LEU A 29 11.31 2.40 -13.01
C LEU A 29 10.14 3.30 -12.63
N ASN A 30 9.76 3.33 -11.35
CA ASN A 30 8.64 4.15 -10.90
C ASN A 30 8.95 5.65 -10.98
N GLU A 31 10.13 6.07 -10.56
CA GLU A 31 10.59 7.46 -10.62
C GLU A 31 10.68 7.94 -12.08
N MET A 32 11.26 7.14 -12.97
CA MET A 32 11.38 7.47 -14.39
C MET A 32 10.02 7.56 -15.06
N SER A 33 9.09 6.64 -14.75
CA SER A 33 7.71 6.71 -15.25
C SER A 33 7.03 8.01 -14.84
N ARG A 34 7.18 8.42 -13.57
CA ARG A 34 6.64 9.69 -13.05
C ARG A 34 7.26 10.89 -13.77
N LEU A 35 8.58 10.91 -13.90
CA LEU A 35 9.29 12.00 -14.57
C LEU A 35 8.84 12.18 -16.04
N VAL A 36 8.72 11.08 -16.77
CA VAL A 36 8.23 11.10 -18.17
C VAL A 36 6.79 11.58 -18.23
N SER A 37 5.92 11.07 -17.36
CA SER A 37 4.52 11.47 -17.27
C SER A 37 4.36 12.97 -17.02
N GLU A 38 5.10 13.51 -16.06
CA GLU A 38 5.11 14.94 -15.74
C GLU A 38 5.65 15.79 -16.90
N SER A 39 6.75 15.36 -17.53
CA SER A 39 7.40 16.08 -18.62
C SER A 39 6.54 16.13 -19.89
N MET A 40 5.78 15.08 -20.15
CA MET A 40 4.92 14.97 -21.33
C MET A 40 3.48 15.45 -21.08
N GLY A 41 3.10 15.72 -19.83
CA GLY A 41 1.72 16.03 -19.46
C GLY A 41 0.75 14.85 -19.68
N MET A 42 1.27 13.60 -19.70
CA MET A 42 0.49 12.39 -19.91
C MET A 42 0.39 11.59 -18.61
N ILE A 43 -0.83 11.45 -18.09
CA ILE A 43 -1.07 10.76 -16.81
C ILE A 43 -0.97 9.24 -17.01
N VAL A 44 -0.15 8.57 -16.19
CA VAL A 44 -0.13 7.12 -16.10
C VAL A 44 -1.44 6.62 -15.48
N GLN A 45 -2.08 5.65 -16.13
CA GLN A 45 -3.31 5.07 -15.59
C GLN A 45 -3.07 4.45 -14.20
N PRO A 46 -3.93 4.69 -13.20
CA PRO A 46 -3.73 4.18 -11.86
C PRO A 46 -3.57 2.66 -11.75
N ASN A 47 -4.20 1.92 -12.66
CA ASN A 47 -4.13 0.45 -12.74
C ASN A 47 -3.04 -0.07 -13.69
N LYS A 48 -2.16 0.79 -14.20
CA LYS A 48 -1.03 0.36 -15.03
C LYS A 48 -0.13 -0.59 -14.21
N ALA A 49 0.25 -1.71 -14.80
CA ALA A 49 1.15 -2.66 -14.16
C ALA A 49 2.47 -1.97 -13.75
N ILE A 50 3.01 -2.34 -12.62
CA ILE A 50 4.32 -1.95 -12.06
C ILE A 50 4.40 -0.48 -11.63
N VAL A 51 4.01 0.47 -12.49
CA VAL A 51 4.20 1.92 -12.26
C VAL A 51 2.93 2.69 -11.97
N GLY A 52 1.76 2.06 -12.06
CA GLY A 52 0.48 2.69 -11.73
C GLY A 52 0.34 2.90 -10.22
N ALA A 53 -0.37 3.94 -9.80
CA ALA A 53 -0.57 4.29 -8.40
C ALA A 53 -1.21 3.15 -7.57
N ASN A 54 -1.99 2.27 -8.21
CA ASN A 54 -2.66 1.14 -7.58
C ASN A 54 -1.87 -0.18 -7.71
N ALA A 55 -0.70 -0.19 -8.36
CA ALA A 55 0.05 -1.44 -8.63
C ALA A 55 0.38 -2.22 -7.35
N PHE A 56 0.66 -1.51 -6.25
CA PHE A 56 0.97 -2.07 -4.93
C PHE A 56 -0.01 -1.57 -3.85
N ALA A 57 -1.25 -1.27 -4.22
CA ALA A 57 -2.27 -0.79 -3.31
C ALA A 57 -3.28 -1.91 -2.99
N HIS A 58 -3.49 -2.16 -1.69
CA HIS A 58 -4.39 -3.19 -1.19
C HIS A 58 -5.55 -2.56 -0.43
N SER A 59 -6.78 -2.65 -0.96
CA SER A 59 -7.99 -2.13 -0.33
C SER A 59 -8.95 -3.21 0.18
N SER A 60 -8.80 -4.46 -0.27
CA SER A 60 -9.61 -5.59 0.19
C SER A 60 -9.06 -6.16 1.50
N GLY A 61 -9.94 -6.42 2.48
CA GLY A 61 -9.55 -6.94 3.80
C GLY A 61 -8.79 -8.27 3.74
N ILE A 62 -9.15 -9.17 2.81
CA ILE A 62 -8.44 -10.45 2.61
C ILE A 62 -7.04 -10.23 2.07
N HIS A 63 -6.88 -9.34 1.08
CA HIS A 63 -5.58 -9.01 0.53
C HIS A 63 -4.69 -8.31 1.57
N GLN A 64 -5.27 -7.37 2.34
CA GLN A 64 -4.56 -6.67 3.40
C GLN A 64 -4.03 -7.62 4.48
N ASP A 65 -4.87 -8.55 4.96
CA ASP A 65 -4.47 -9.55 5.95
C ASP A 65 -3.37 -10.48 5.39
N GLY A 66 -3.48 -10.89 4.13
CA GLY A 66 -2.48 -11.71 3.46
C GLY A 66 -1.13 -11.00 3.33
N VAL A 67 -1.11 -9.74 2.88
CA VAL A 67 0.13 -8.95 2.75
C VAL A 67 0.78 -8.68 4.11
N ILE A 68 -0.01 -8.41 5.15
CA ILE A 68 0.50 -8.20 6.52
C ILE A 68 1.17 -9.48 7.05
N LYS A 69 0.60 -10.66 6.77
CA LYS A 69 1.14 -11.94 7.23
C LYS A 69 2.31 -12.42 6.37
N ASN A 70 2.17 -12.34 5.06
CA ASN A 70 3.21 -12.73 4.10
C ASN A 70 2.99 -11.99 2.78
N ARG A 71 3.84 -11.03 2.48
CA ARG A 71 3.77 -10.21 1.25
C ARG A 71 3.72 -11.04 -0.02
N ALA A 72 4.51 -12.11 -0.10
CA ALA A 72 4.57 -12.98 -1.27
C ALA A 72 3.23 -13.66 -1.63
N THR A 73 2.24 -13.64 -0.74
CA THR A 73 0.91 -14.19 -1.01
C THR A 73 0.16 -13.43 -2.10
N TYR A 74 0.36 -12.11 -2.20
CA TYR A 74 -0.37 -11.25 -3.14
C TYR A 74 0.56 -10.34 -3.95
N GLU A 75 1.84 -10.33 -3.66
CA GLU A 75 2.84 -9.54 -4.38
C GLU A 75 3.83 -10.49 -5.05
N ILE A 76 3.73 -10.63 -6.37
CA ILE A 76 4.65 -11.45 -7.18
C ILE A 76 6.05 -10.85 -7.18
N MET A 77 6.14 -9.53 -7.03
CA MET A 77 7.40 -8.77 -6.99
C MET A 77 7.46 -7.87 -5.76
N ASP A 78 8.66 -7.68 -5.21
CA ASP A 78 8.86 -6.71 -4.14
C ASP A 78 8.70 -5.28 -4.70
N PRO A 79 7.87 -4.41 -4.10
CA PRO A 79 7.75 -3.01 -4.47
C PRO A 79 9.09 -2.27 -4.51
N LEU A 80 10.03 -2.60 -3.62
CA LEU A 80 11.38 -2.05 -3.60
C LEU A 80 12.15 -2.33 -4.90
N ASP A 81 11.85 -3.43 -5.57
CA ASP A 81 12.49 -3.80 -6.83
C ASP A 81 12.20 -2.84 -7.98
N VAL A 82 11.12 -2.07 -7.85
CA VAL A 82 10.70 -1.08 -8.86
C VAL A 82 10.74 0.36 -8.34
N GLY A 83 11.33 0.56 -7.16
CA GLY A 83 11.50 1.89 -6.55
C GLY A 83 10.29 2.39 -5.77
N VAL A 84 9.39 1.50 -5.37
CA VAL A 84 8.28 1.82 -4.46
C VAL A 84 8.66 1.39 -3.05
N ASN A 85 8.75 2.32 -2.12
CA ASN A 85 9.25 2.04 -0.77
C ASN A 85 8.38 1.08 0.03
N GLU A 86 7.06 1.14 -0.16
CA GLU A 86 6.10 0.25 0.53
C GLU A 86 4.83 0.06 -0.27
N SER A 87 4.23 -1.14 -0.11
CA SER A 87 2.84 -1.37 -0.52
C SER A 87 1.89 -0.53 0.32
N SER A 88 0.93 0.10 -0.32
CA SER A 88 -0.05 0.95 0.34
C SER A 88 -1.24 0.12 0.82
N ILE A 89 -1.47 0.06 2.12
CA ILE A 89 -2.71 -0.44 2.69
C ILE A 89 -3.69 0.74 2.79
N ILE A 90 -4.64 0.77 1.85
CA ILE A 90 -5.68 1.79 1.80
C ILE A 90 -6.85 1.33 2.66
N LEU A 91 -7.13 2.04 3.75
CA LEU A 91 -8.24 1.73 4.64
C LEU A 91 -9.57 2.20 4.03
N THR A 92 -10.52 1.27 3.93
CA THR A 92 -11.88 1.48 3.42
C THR A 92 -12.88 0.75 4.32
N ALA A 93 -14.18 0.91 4.08
CA ALA A 93 -15.23 0.16 4.79
C ALA A 93 -15.06 -1.38 4.68
N ARG A 94 -14.26 -1.88 3.73
CA ARG A 94 -13.94 -3.31 3.55
C ARG A 94 -12.69 -3.76 4.29
N SER A 95 -11.96 -2.85 4.93
CA SER A 95 -10.76 -3.17 5.70
C SER A 95 -11.11 -3.86 7.01
N GLY A 96 -10.36 -4.90 7.35
CA GLY A 96 -10.52 -5.63 8.61
C GLY A 96 -9.71 -5.02 9.76
N ARG A 97 -9.92 -5.58 10.97
CA ARG A 97 -9.20 -5.18 12.19
C ARG A 97 -7.69 -5.24 12.06
N ALA A 98 -7.15 -6.25 11.36
CA ALA A 98 -5.71 -6.40 11.15
C ALA A 98 -5.12 -5.21 10.37
N ALA A 99 -5.80 -4.75 9.33
CA ALA A 99 -5.38 -3.59 8.54
C ALA A 99 -5.44 -2.29 9.37
N LEU A 100 -6.50 -2.11 10.15
CA LEU A 100 -6.62 -0.96 11.05
C LEU A 100 -5.53 -0.97 12.13
N ALA A 101 -5.28 -2.11 12.77
CA ALA A 101 -4.22 -2.25 13.78
C ALA A 101 -2.83 -1.98 13.19
N TYR A 102 -2.54 -2.53 12.01
CA TYR A 102 -1.29 -2.28 11.29
C TYR A 102 -1.10 -0.79 11.01
N ARG A 103 -2.13 -0.12 10.51
CA ARG A 103 -2.07 1.29 10.16
C ARG A 103 -1.99 2.18 11.40
N ALA A 104 -2.76 1.86 12.47
CA ALA A 104 -2.67 2.53 13.76
C ALA A 104 -1.25 2.46 14.35
N LYS A 105 -0.63 1.26 14.29
CA LYS A 105 0.76 1.08 14.75
C LYS A 105 1.75 1.94 13.95
N LYS A 106 1.58 2.08 12.63
CA LYS A 106 2.42 2.95 11.80
C LYS A 106 2.34 4.42 12.18
N VAL A 107 1.17 4.87 12.63
CA VAL A 107 0.97 6.26 13.09
C VAL A 107 1.17 6.43 14.60
N GLY A 108 1.78 5.43 15.26
CA GLY A 108 2.26 5.55 16.63
C GLY A 108 1.28 5.04 17.70
N TYR A 109 0.23 4.29 17.34
CA TYR A 109 -0.72 3.75 18.32
C TYR A 109 -0.58 2.23 18.45
N GLU A 110 -0.27 1.75 19.66
CA GLU A 110 -0.39 0.35 20.01
C GLU A 110 -1.70 0.10 20.75
N LEU A 111 -2.65 -0.54 20.07
CA LEU A 111 -3.98 -0.80 20.60
C LEU A 111 -4.06 -2.23 21.15
N THR A 112 -4.56 -2.38 22.36
CA THR A 112 -4.97 -3.69 22.89
C THR A 112 -6.15 -4.23 22.09
N LYS A 113 -6.43 -5.54 22.20
CA LYS A 113 -7.55 -6.15 21.48
C LYS A 113 -8.90 -5.46 21.78
N VAL A 114 -9.12 -5.09 23.04
CA VAL A 114 -10.35 -4.39 23.46
C VAL A 114 -10.42 -3.00 22.87
N GLN A 115 -9.34 -2.25 22.92
CA GLN A 115 -9.25 -0.91 22.32
C GLN A 115 -9.44 -0.97 20.80
N LEU A 116 -8.81 -1.95 20.14
CA LEU A 116 -8.98 -2.15 18.71
C LEU A 116 -10.42 -2.43 18.32
N ASP A 117 -11.16 -3.22 19.10
CA ASP A 117 -12.58 -3.49 18.85
C ASP A 117 -13.42 -2.22 18.94
N ILE A 118 -13.16 -1.36 19.92
CA ILE A 118 -13.85 -0.07 20.08
C ILE A 118 -13.53 0.87 18.90
N VAL A 119 -12.24 1.04 18.58
CA VAL A 119 -11.79 1.89 17.46
C VAL A 119 -12.34 1.37 16.13
N TYR A 120 -12.42 0.06 15.95
CA TYR A 120 -12.93 -0.55 14.74
C TYR A 120 -14.42 -0.23 14.49
N GLN A 121 -15.24 -0.17 15.53
CA GLN A 121 -16.65 0.23 15.38
C GLN A 121 -16.79 1.68 14.92
N GLU A 122 -16.01 2.59 15.49
CA GLU A 122 -16.00 4.00 15.06
C GLU A 122 -15.37 4.16 13.66
N PHE A 123 -14.32 3.39 13.36
CA PHE A 123 -13.72 3.33 12.03
C PHE A 123 -14.75 2.95 10.95
N LEU A 124 -15.59 1.94 11.18
CA LEU A 124 -16.61 1.54 10.21
C LEU A 124 -17.60 2.66 9.92
N LYS A 125 -18.09 3.35 10.96
CA LYS A 125 -18.99 4.50 10.81
C LYS A 125 -18.35 5.61 9.97
N PHE A 126 -17.07 5.87 10.21
CA PHE A 126 -16.32 6.88 9.48
C PHE A 126 -16.08 6.47 8.01
N ALA A 127 -15.74 5.21 7.79
CA ALA A 127 -15.45 4.65 6.47
C ALA A 127 -16.71 4.47 5.60
N ASP A 128 -17.88 4.42 6.18
CA ASP A 128 -19.15 4.43 5.43
C ASP A 128 -19.44 5.80 4.80
N ILE A 129 -18.92 6.87 5.40
CA ILE A 129 -19.09 8.24 4.91
C ILE A 129 -17.94 8.64 3.99
N LYS A 130 -16.71 8.24 4.34
CA LYS A 130 -15.49 8.60 3.62
C LYS A 130 -14.91 7.38 2.90
N LYS A 131 -14.78 7.49 1.58
CA LYS A 131 -14.35 6.38 0.70
C LYS A 131 -13.00 5.78 1.09
N GLU A 132 -12.07 6.61 1.55
CA GLU A 132 -10.71 6.22 1.98
C GLU A 132 -10.38 6.91 3.31
N VAL A 133 -9.89 6.14 4.27
CA VAL A 133 -9.49 6.64 5.59
C VAL A 133 -7.99 6.81 5.61
N VAL A 134 -7.52 8.03 5.82
CA VAL A 134 -6.10 8.40 5.86
C VAL A 134 -5.60 8.53 7.30
N ASP A 135 -4.29 8.72 7.47
CA ASP A 135 -3.65 8.73 8.80
C ASP A 135 -4.21 9.79 9.75
N THR A 136 -4.52 10.99 9.24
CA THR A 136 -5.16 12.05 10.03
C THR A 136 -6.54 11.65 10.56
N ASP A 137 -7.28 10.84 9.79
CA ASP A 137 -8.59 10.33 10.22
C ASP A 137 -8.43 9.29 11.33
N ILE A 138 -7.38 8.47 11.29
CA ILE A 138 -7.09 7.48 12.35
C ILE A 138 -6.85 8.20 13.67
N HIS A 139 -6.08 9.29 13.68
CA HIS A 139 -5.88 10.10 14.86
C HIS A 139 -7.22 10.64 15.41
N GLN A 140 -8.10 11.13 14.53
CA GLN A 140 -9.43 11.63 14.95
C GLN A 140 -10.30 10.53 15.52
N ILE A 141 -10.35 9.36 14.88
CA ILE A 141 -11.14 8.21 15.33
C ILE A 141 -10.67 7.73 16.72
N ILE A 142 -9.36 7.58 16.92
CA ILE A 142 -8.80 7.13 18.20
C ILE A 142 -9.06 8.18 19.31
N ALA A 143 -8.87 9.46 19.00
CA ALA A 143 -9.17 10.54 19.93
C ALA A 143 -10.66 10.58 20.33
N ALA A 144 -11.58 10.36 19.39
CA ALA A 144 -13.01 10.29 19.66
C ALA A 144 -13.38 9.13 20.59
N CYS A 145 -12.64 8.01 20.53
CA CYS A 145 -12.82 6.87 21.42
C CYS A 145 -12.29 7.11 22.85
N LYS A 146 -11.66 8.27 23.14
CA LYS A 146 -11.05 8.60 24.44
C LYS A 146 -10.09 7.51 24.95
N ILE A 147 -9.40 6.85 24.05
CA ILE A 147 -8.40 5.85 24.38
C ILE A 147 -7.11 6.59 24.73
N GLU A 148 -6.68 6.49 26.00
CA GLU A 148 -5.32 6.91 26.38
C GLU A 148 -4.32 5.99 25.67
N SER A 149 -3.72 6.48 24.59
CA SER A 149 -2.64 5.79 23.96
C SER A 149 -1.37 6.03 24.76
N GLU A 150 -0.70 4.96 25.18
CA GLU A 150 0.71 5.07 25.43
C GLU A 150 1.38 5.38 24.08
N LEU A 151 1.61 6.66 23.84
CA LEU A 151 2.50 7.08 22.75
C LEU A 151 3.82 6.34 22.97
N ALA A 152 4.22 5.53 22.00
CA ALA A 152 5.51 4.88 22.01
C ALA A 152 6.57 5.96 22.28
N ARG A 153 7.08 5.99 23.52
CA ARG A 153 8.22 6.82 23.90
C ARG A 153 9.45 6.18 23.27
N ASN A 154 9.89 6.73 22.16
CA ASN A 154 11.26 6.63 21.70
C ASN A 154 11.74 8.01 21.29
#